data_4151614a6fd6ee27da9f2a805acd0725
#
_entry.id   4151614a6fd6ee27da9f2a805acd0725
#
_cell.length_a   1.000
_cell.length_b   1.000
_cell.length_c   1.000
_cell.angle_alpha   90.00
_cell.angle_beta   90.00
_cell.angle_gamma   90.00
#
_symmetry.space_group_name_H-M   'P 1'
#
loop_
_entity.id
_entity.type
_entity.pdbx_description
1 polymer ?
#
loop_
_entity_poly.entity_id
_entity_poly.type
_entity_poly.pdbx_seq_one_letter_code
_entity_poly.pdbx_strand_id
1 'polypeptide(L)'
;MVHVQFKIDNINMKKYKKTRVVPTGWKEIKLGDVFRTSSGATPLSSERSYYEGGTIPWINSGELTLPYIYKTSNYITLQGFENSSTEMYPKDTVLVAMYGATAGKASLLKINACTNQAICAILPNENYSPEFLKYNIDTLYNHLVGLSSGSARDNLSQAGLKELKLVLPQTKKEQEKLASVLSLLDSKIELNRQINDNLE
;
A
#
# COMPACT_ATOMS: atom_id res chain seq x y z
N MET A 1 -15.77 -32.05 -19.30
CA MET A 1 -15.02 -31.30 -18.26
C MET A 1 -13.54 -31.58 -18.49
N VAL A 2 -12.82 -30.67 -19.17
CA VAL A 2 -11.40 -30.83 -19.47
C VAL A 2 -10.64 -29.96 -18.48
N HIS A 3 -9.97 -30.61 -17.53
CA HIS A 3 -9.04 -29.95 -16.60
C HIS A 3 -7.76 -29.61 -17.37
N VAL A 4 -7.59 -28.35 -17.72
CA VAL A 4 -6.29 -27.84 -18.19
C VAL A 4 -5.46 -27.53 -16.96
N GLN A 5 -4.60 -28.46 -16.57
CA GLN A 5 -3.63 -28.31 -15.49
C GLN A 5 -2.42 -27.57 -16.07
N PHE A 6 -2.31 -26.25 -15.84
CA PHE A 6 -1.07 -25.53 -16.10
C PHE A 6 -0.01 -26.01 -15.10
N LYS A 7 0.89 -26.87 -15.57
CA LYS A 7 2.17 -27.12 -14.91
C LYS A 7 2.98 -25.83 -14.97
N ILE A 8 3.06 -25.11 -13.86
CA ILE A 8 4.08 -24.08 -13.67
C ILE A 8 5.38 -24.85 -13.40
N ASP A 9 6.16 -25.08 -14.45
CA ASP A 9 7.51 -25.60 -14.30
C ASP A 9 8.32 -24.60 -13.46
N ASN A 10 9.06 -25.11 -12.49
CA ASN A 10 10.02 -24.40 -11.66
C ASN A 10 11.01 -23.63 -12.53
N ILE A 11 10.67 -22.44 -12.96
CA ILE A 11 11.56 -21.52 -13.65
C ILE A 11 12.53 -21.00 -12.59
N ASN A 12 13.73 -21.54 -12.68
CA ASN A 12 14.89 -21.28 -11.86
C ASN A 12 15.11 -19.76 -11.66
N MET A 13 14.75 -19.23 -10.49
CA MET A 13 14.77 -17.80 -10.11
C MET A 13 16.16 -17.15 -10.29
N LYS A 14 17.23 -17.94 -10.47
CA LYS A 14 18.57 -17.45 -10.79
C LYS A 14 18.73 -16.86 -12.19
N LYS A 15 17.76 -17.02 -13.11
CA LYS A 15 17.86 -16.60 -14.52
C LYS A 15 17.22 -15.23 -14.80
N TYR A 16 16.57 -14.58 -13.83
CA TYR A 16 15.96 -13.27 -13.97
C TYR A 16 16.83 -12.11 -13.43
N LYS A 17 18.15 -12.18 -13.62
CA LYS A 17 18.96 -10.95 -13.77
C LYS A 17 18.74 -10.38 -15.18
N LYS A 18 17.51 -10.18 -15.61
CA LYS A 18 17.22 -9.31 -16.73
C LYS A 18 17.54 -7.89 -16.26
N THR A 19 18.58 -7.30 -16.81
CA THR A 19 18.82 -5.86 -16.77
C THR A 19 17.48 -5.21 -17.09
N ARG A 20 16.86 -4.57 -16.09
CA ARG A 20 15.59 -3.85 -16.28
C ARG A 20 15.90 -2.72 -17.24
N VAL A 21 15.50 -2.86 -18.49
CA VAL A 21 15.64 -1.78 -19.47
C VAL A 21 14.67 -0.69 -19.05
N VAL A 22 15.20 0.45 -18.64
CA VAL A 22 14.39 1.64 -18.34
C VAL A 22 13.95 2.23 -19.68
N PRO A 23 12.64 2.34 -19.98
CA PRO A 23 12.17 2.90 -21.24
C PRO A 23 12.59 4.35 -21.42
N THR A 24 12.71 4.81 -22.66
CA THR A 24 12.95 6.24 -22.96
C THR A 24 11.85 7.09 -22.33
N GLY A 25 12.21 8.18 -21.65
CA GLY A 25 11.27 9.05 -20.92
C GLY A 25 10.90 8.53 -19.52
N TRP A 26 11.48 7.39 -19.09
CA TRP A 26 11.31 6.84 -17.74
C TRP A 26 12.60 6.97 -16.94
N LYS A 27 12.51 6.82 -15.64
CA LYS A 27 13.66 6.79 -14.72
C LYS A 27 13.51 5.70 -13.68
N GLU A 28 14.61 5.13 -13.23
CA GLU A 28 14.66 4.31 -12.02
C GLU A 28 14.93 5.21 -10.82
N ILE A 29 14.17 5.00 -9.75
CA ILE A 29 14.39 5.65 -8.46
C ILE A 29 14.45 4.60 -7.36
N LYS A 30 15.14 4.88 -6.27
CA LYS A 30 15.01 4.16 -5.00
C LYS A 30 13.95 4.86 -4.16
N LEU A 31 12.97 4.12 -3.64
CA LEU A 31 11.80 4.70 -2.94
C LEU A 31 12.23 5.62 -1.79
N GLY A 32 13.16 5.15 -0.96
CA GLY A 32 13.60 5.89 0.22
C GLY A 32 14.41 7.15 -0.06
N ASP A 33 14.94 7.32 -1.29
CA ASP A 33 15.67 8.53 -1.69
C ASP A 33 14.71 9.66 -2.08
N VAL A 34 13.44 9.31 -2.38
CA VAL A 34 12.47 10.24 -2.97
C VAL A 34 11.27 10.46 -2.06
N PHE A 35 10.84 9.43 -1.31
CA PHE A 35 9.65 9.50 -0.49
C PHE A 35 9.99 9.39 1.00
N ARG A 36 9.38 10.25 1.81
CA ARG A 36 9.32 10.04 3.25
C ARG A 36 8.43 8.85 3.54
N THR A 37 8.89 7.96 4.42
CA THR A 37 8.09 6.84 4.91
C THR A 37 8.01 6.90 6.42
N SER A 38 6.90 6.41 6.97
CA SER A 38 6.68 6.27 8.40
C SER A 38 5.90 4.98 8.68
N SER A 39 5.85 4.57 9.93
CA SER A 39 4.96 3.51 10.40
C SER A 39 4.12 4.05 11.54
N GLY A 40 2.86 3.65 11.59
CA GLY A 40 1.98 4.00 12.68
C GLY A 40 2.27 3.21 13.97
N ALA A 41 1.36 3.35 14.92
CA ALA A 41 1.39 2.64 16.18
C ALA A 41 -0.02 2.25 16.64
N THR A 42 -0.09 1.29 17.56
CA THR A 42 -1.32 0.91 18.23
C THR A 42 -1.31 1.55 19.62
N PRO A 43 -2.26 2.44 19.95
CA PRO A 43 -2.44 2.89 21.32
C PRO A 43 -2.64 1.71 22.26
N LEU A 44 -2.34 1.86 23.56
CA LEU A 44 -2.44 0.77 24.52
C LEU A 44 -3.85 0.14 24.50
N SER A 45 -3.94 -1.09 24.03
CA SER A 45 -5.24 -1.76 23.75
C SER A 45 -6.06 -2.08 25.00
N SER A 46 -5.42 -2.15 26.17
CA SER A 46 -6.09 -2.31 27.48
C SER A 46 -6.74 -1.03 27.98
N GLU A 47 -6.40 0.12 27.38
CA GLU A 47 -6.91 1.42 27.80
C GLU A 47 -8.12 1.80 26.92
N ARG A 48 -9.34 1.53 27.42
CA ARG A 48 -10.58 1.77 26.67
C ARG A 48 -10.79 3.23 26.31
N SER A 49 -10.35 4.16 27.15
CA SER A 49 -10.46 5.61 26.92
C SER A 49 -9.73 6.06 25.66
N TYR A 50 -8.79 5.25 25.11
CA TYR A 50 -8.09 5.54 23.87
C TYR A 50 -8.92 5.22 22.62
N TYR A 51 -10.03 4.48 22.78
CA TYR A 51 -10.85 3.98 21.67
C TYR A 51 -12.33 4.40 21.78
N GLU A 52 -12.92 4.31 22.97
CA GLU A 52 -14.34 4.61 23.18
C GLU A 52 -14.66 6.07 22.87
N GLY A 53 -15.62 6.28 21.95
CA GLY A 53 -15.97 7.62 21.47
C GLY A 53 -14.91 8.26 20.55
N GLY A 54 -13.97 7.49 20.05
CA GLY A 54 -12.93 7.96 19.14
C GLY A 54 -13.49 8.60 17.86
N THR A 55 -12.84 9.66 17.40
CA THR A 55 -13.20 10.41 16.19
C THR A 55 -12.05 10.50 15.19
N ILE A 56 -10.84 10.10 15.59
CA ILE A 56 -9.66 10.11 14.74
C ILE A 56 -9.60 8.79 13.98
N PRO A 57 -9.70 8.78 12.64
CA PRO A 57 -9.62 7.57 11.84
C PRO A 57 -8.29 6.84 12.06
N TRP A 58 -8.35 5.54 12.34
CA TRP A 58 -7.17 4.71 12.61
C TRP A 58 -7.26 3.39 11.83
N ILE A 59 -6.40 3.23 10.84
CA ILE A 59 -6.42 2.14 9.87
C ILE A 59 -5.61 0.95 10.39
N ASN A 60 -6.21 -0.23 10.40
CA ASN A 60 -5.54 -1.50 10.60
C ASN A 60 -5.07 -2.09 9.27
N SER A 61 -3.96 -2.83 9.28
CA SER A 61 -3.44 -3.48 8.07
C SER A 61 -4.44 -4.41 7.41
N GLY A 62 -5.35 -5.03 8.16
CA GLY A 62 -6.44 -5.86 7.64
C GLY A 62 -7.41 -5.13 6.71
N GLU A 63 -7.48 -3.80 6.80
CA GLU A 63 -8.35 -2.98 5.95
C GLU A 63 -7.75 -2.70 4.55
N LEU A 64 -6.48 -3.02 4.31
CA LEU A 64 -5.82 -2.83 3.01
C LEU A 64 -6.24 -3.90 1.99
N THR A 65 -7.55 -4.09 1.84
CA THR A 65 -8.15 -5.05 0.90
C THR A 65 -8.66 -4.38 -0.37
N LEU A 66 -8.89 -3.06 -0.32
CA LEU A 66 -9.37 -2.25 -1.43
C LEU A 66 -8.28 -1.29 -1.91
N PRO A 67 -8.31 -0.89 -3.19
CA PRO A 67 -7.31 0.03 -3.75
C PRO A 67 -7.34 1.43 -3.11
N TYR A 68 -8.49 1.85 -2.56
CA TYR A 68 -8.68 3.16 -1.94
C TYR A 68 -9.37 3.05 -0.59
N ILE A 69 -8.95 3.87 0.38
CA ILE A 69 -9.54 3.94 1.71
C ILE A 69 -10.24 5.29 1.87
N TYR A 70 -11.57 5.28 1.79
CA TYR A 70 -12.45 6.45 1.97
C TYR A 70 -13.00 6.56 3.40
N LYS A 71 -12.98 5.48 4.16
CA LYS A 71 -13.47 5.38 5.55
C LYS A 71 -12.81 4.20 6.24
N THR A 72 -12.88 4.18 7.55
CA THR A 72 -12.49 3.05 8.40
C THR A 72 -13.61 2.75 9.39
N SER A 73 -13.60 1.55 9.93
CA SER A 73 -14.45 1.18 11.07
C SER A 73 -13.78 1.41 12.42
N ASN A 74 -12.49 1.76 12.42
CA ASN A 74 -11.70 1.91 13.64
C ASN A 74 -11.33 3.38 13.87
N TYR A 75 -11.52 3.83 15.10
CA TYR A 75 -11.24 5.18 15.52
C TYR A 75 -10.51 5.18 16.85
N ILE A 76 -9.69 6.21 17.09
CA ILE A 76 -9.06 6.48 18.36
C ILE A 76 -9.47 7.85 18.87
N THR A 77 -9.40 8.06 20.17
CA THR A 77 -9.63 9.37 20.79
C THR A 77 -8.39 10.26 20.64
N LEU A 78 -8.54 11.56 20.93
CA LEU A 78 -7.41 12.47 21.01
C LEU A 78 -6.41 11.99 22.07
N GLN A 79 -6.89 11.50 23.21
CA GLN A 79 -6.05 10.94 24.26
C GLN A 79 -5.26 9.72 23.76
N GLY A 80 -5.88 8.80 22.99
CA GLY A 80 -5.20 7.66 22.37
C GLY A 80 -4.16 8.10 21.33
N PHE A 81 -4.43 9.15 20.58
CA PHE A 81 -3.47 9.74 19.65
C PHE A 81 -2.25 10.32 20.36
N GLU A 82 -2.46 11.17 21.37
CA GLU A 82 -1.41 11.87 22.12
C GLU A 82 -0.56 10.94 22.98
N ASN A 83 -1.13 9.82 23.47
CA ASN A 83 -0.43 8.83 24.28
C ASN A 83 0.11 7.63 23.49
N SER A 84 0.24 7.78 22.18
CA SER A 84 0.86 6.77 21.31
C SER A 84 1.84 7.42 20.36
N SER A 85 2.68 6.61 19.72
CA SER A 85 3.62 7.08 18.68
C SER A 85 3.00 7.05 17.27
N THR A 86 1.67 6.94 17.15
CA THR A 86 1.02 6.99 15.85
C THR A 86 1.08 8.40 15.26
N GLU A 87 1.19 8.50 13.95
CA GLU A 87 1.21 9.77 13.23
C GLU A 87 -0.08 9.93 12.41
N MET A 88 -0.52 11.18 12.22
CA MET A 88 -1.58 11.52 11.27
C MET A 88 -0.99 11.61 9.87
N TYR A 89 -1.43 10.75 8.98
CA TYR A 89 -1.05 10.77 7.56
C TYR A 89 -2.08 11.54 6.75
N PRO A 90 -1.63 12.41 5.84
CA PRO A 90 -2.54 13.14 4.97
C PRO A 90 -3.18 12.25 3.91
N LYS A 91 -4.30 12.72 3.36
CA LYS A 91 -4.85 12.20 2.11
C LYS A 91 -3.73 12.05 1.06
N ASP A 92 -3.90 11.06 0.19
CA ASP A 92 -2.94 10.68 -0.88
C ASP A 92 -1.63 10.05 -0.38
N THR A 93 -1.58 9.64 0.89
CA THR A 93 -0.55 8.72 1.39
C THR A 93 -0.81 7.31 0.86
N VAL A 94 0.22 6.64 0.34
CA VAL A 94 0.15 5.23 -0.04
C VAL A 94 0.51 4.38 1.17
N LEU A 95 -0.39 3.48 1.54
CA LEU A 95 -0.23 2.54 2.64
C LEU A 95 0.17 1.17 2.10
N VAL A 96 1.18 0.54 2.71
CA VAL A 96 1.62 -0.82 2.36
C VAL A 96 1.60 -1.69 3.62
N ALA A 97 0.85 -2.78 3.59
CA ALA A 97 0.85 -3.75 4.69
C ALA A 97 2.17 -4.53 4.68
N MET A 98 2.88 -4.51 5.81
CA MET A 98 4.19 -5.16 5.94
C MET A 98 4.07 -6.62 6.39
N TYR A 99 3.02 -6.98 7.11
CA TYR A 99 2.78 -8.35 7.60
C TYR A 99 1.29 -8.63 7.83
N GLY A 100 0.98 -9.90 8.13
CA GLY A 100 -0.38 -10.40 8.28
C GLY A 100 -0.98 -10.88 6.95
N ALA A 101 -2.29 -11.13 6.93
CA ALA A 101 -3.00 -11.67 5.77
C ALA A 101 -3.01 -10.74 4.54
N THR A 102 -2.76 -9.46 4.76
CA THR A 102 -2.71 -8.42 3.72
C THR A 102 -1.29 -8.04 3.32
N ALA A 103 -0.26 -8.73 3.82
CA ALA A 103 1.13 -8.41 3.52
C ALA A 103 1.38 -8.21 2.02
N GLY A 104 2.09 -7.14 1.67
CA GLY A 104 2.37 -6.74 0.29
C GLY A 104 1.24 -6.00 -0.43
N LYS A 105 0.02 -5.92 0.13
CA LYS A 105 -1.06 -5.12 -0.44
C LYS A 105 -0.83 -3.63 -0.21
N ALA A 106 -1.22 -2.83 -1.20
CA ALA A 106 -1.17 -1.38 -1.13
C ALA A 106 -2.54 -0.75 -1.31
N SER A 107 -2.80 0.32 -0.56
CA SER A 107 -4.02 1.13 -0.65
C SER A 107 -3.66 2.62 -0.62
N LEU A 108 -4.46 3.44 -1.27
CA LEU A 108 -4.31 4.89 -1.26
C LEU A 108 -5.31 5.53 -0.31
N LEU A 109 -4.85 6.33 0.65
CA LEU A 109 -5.72 7.10 1.54
C LEU A 109 -6.47 8.19 0.77
N LYS A 110 -7.79 8.26 0.97
CA LYS A 110 -8.66 9.34 0.49
C LYS A 110 -9.19 10.21 1.63
N ILE A 111 -8.76 9.93 2.84
CA ILE A 111 -9.00 10.71 4.07
C ILE A 111 -7.68 10.92 4.80
N ASN A 112 -7.64 11.82 5.78
CA ASN A 112 -6.54 11.86 6.74
C ASN A 112 -6.78 10.78 7.80
N ALA A 113 -5.75 9.99 8.12
CA ALA A 113 -5.89 8.89 9.08
C ALA A 113 -4.56 8.53 9.74
N CYS A 114 -4.63 7.97 10.94
CA CYS A 114 -3.53 7.25 11.57
C CYS A 114 -3.52 5.78 11.11
N THR A 115 -2.46 5.05 11.42
CA THR A 115 -2.35 3.60 11.12
C THR A 115 -1.74 2.84 12.28
N ASN A 116 -1.89 1.51 12.28
CA ASN A 116 -1.13 0.65 13.17
C ASN A 116 0.31 0.44 12.64
N GLN A 117 1.16 -0.18 13.47
CA GLN A 117 2.57 -0.46 13.15
C GLN A 117 2.78 -1.50 12.04
N ALA A 118 1.74 -2.22 11.64
CA ALA A 118 1.80 -3.21 10.56
C ALA A 118 1.78 -2.57 9.15
N ILE A 119 1.61 -1.25 9.09
CA ILE A 119 1.52 -0.48 7.86
C ILE A 119 2.74 0.44 7.73
N CYS A 120 3.37 0.41 6.56
CA CYS A 120 4.27 1.46 6.12
C CYS A 120 3.47 2.51 5.33
N ALA A 121 3.51 3.74 5.79
CA ALA A 121 2.95 4.91 5.11
C ALA A 121 4.04 5.55 4.24
N ILE A 122 3.75 5.72 2.94
CA ILE A 122 4.61 6.42 1.98
C ILE A 122 3.92 7.76 1.71
N LEU A 123 4.49 8.84 2.25
CA LEU A 123 3.88 10.15 2.22
C LEU A 123 3.88 10.73 0.80
N PRO A 124 2.87 11.55 0.44
CA PRO A 124 2.82 12.18 -0.88
C PRO A 124 4.03 13.07 -1.12
N ASN A 125 4.45 13.12 -2.38
CA ASN A 125 5.50 14.00 -2.87
C ASN A 125 4.95 14.77 -4.08
N GLU A 126 5.10 16.09 -4.08
CA GLU A 126 4.51 16.98 -5.09
C GLU A 126 4.92 16.64 -6.54
N ASN A 127 6.09 16.05 -6.73
CA ASN A 127 6.66 15.71 -8.04
C ASN A 127 6.18 14.35 -8.58
N TYR A 128 5.35 13.61 -7.82
CA TYR A 128 4.93 12.26 -8.16
C TYR A 128 3.42 12.07 -7.98
N SER A 129 2.81 11.24 -8.82
CA SER A 129 1.41 10.85 -8.68
C SER A 129 1.27 9.76 -7.60
N PRO A 130 0.47 10.00 -6.56
CA PRO A 130 0.19 9.00 -5.54
C PRO A 130 -0.50 7.74 -6.11
N GLU A 131 -1.43 7.93 -7.04
CA GLU A 131 -2.12 6.84 -7.74
C GLU A 131 -1.13 5.99 -8.53
N PHE A 132 -0.24 6.63 -9.29
CA PHE A 132 0.77 5.91 -10.06
C PHE A 132 1.73 5.15 -9.15
N LEU A 133 2.17 5.77 -8.04
CA LEU A 133 3.00 5.12 -7.03
C LEU A 133 2.31 3.87 -6.48
N LYS A 134 1.02 3.96 -6.11
CA LYS A 134 0.24 2.82 -5.63
C LYS A 134 0.22 1.69 -6.65
N TYR A 135 -0.09 1.97 -7.93
CA TYR A 135 -0.09 0.95 -8.97
C TYR A 135 1.29 0.36 -9.24
N ASN A 136 2.34 1.17 -9.18
CA ASN A 136 3.71 0.68 -9.33
C ASN A 136 4.06 -0.31 -8.21
N ILE A 137 3.67 -0.03 -6.96
CA ILE A 137 3.86 -0.94 -5.82
C ILE A 137 3.04 -2.22 -6.01
N ASP A 138 1.80 -2.14 -6.51
CA ASP A 138 0.98 -3.33 -6.80
C ASP A 138 1.65 -4.29 -7.78
N THR A 139 2.41 -3.77 -8.76
CA THR A 139 3.18 -4.64 -9.67
C THR A 139 4.27 -5.45 -8.96
N LEU A 140 4.66 -5.04 -7.77
CA LEU A 140 5.67 -5.71 -6.94
C LEU A 140 5.06 -6.66 -5.91
N TYR A 141 3.74 -6.86 -5.90
CA TYR A 141 3.03 -7.65 -4.89
C TYR A 141 3.69 -9.00 -4.59
N ASN A 142 3.97 -9.81 -5.62
CA ASN A 142 4.60 -11.12 -5.43
C ASN A 142 6.01 -11.01 -4.81
N HIS A 143 6.76 -9.97 -5.14
CA HIS A 143 8.06 -9.71 -4.55
C HIS A 143 7.91 -9.33 -3.07
N LEU A 144 6.97 -8.45 -2.73
CA LEU A 144 6.69 -8.01 -1.37
C LEU A 144 6.21 -9.16 -0.49
N VAL A 145 5.32 -10.01 -1.00
CA VAL A 145 4.88 -11.24 -0.31
C VAL A 145 6.05 -12.19 -0.08
N GLY A 146 6.93 -12.34 -1.07
CA GLY A 146 8.15 -13.15 -0.91
C GLY A 146 9.05 -12.64 0.21
N LEU A 147 9.17 -11.32 0.39
CA LEU A 147 9.91 -10.72 1.50
C LEU A 147 9.21 -10.93 2.85
N SER A 148 7.87 -10.93 2.89
CA SER A 148 7.11 -11.10 4.14
C SER A 148 7.14 -12.54 4.67
N SER A 149 7.34 -13.53 3.80
CA SER A 149 7.35 -14.97 4.13
C SER A 149 8.75 -15.58 4.30
N GLY A 150 9.81 -14.80 4.07
CA GLY A 150 11.20 -15.24 4.15
C GLY A 150 11.75 -15.30 5.57
N SER A 151 12.87 -16.03 5.75
CA SER A 151 13.59 -16.13 7.02
C SER A 151 14.15 -14.79 7.47
N ALA A 152 14.28 -14.60 8.76
CA ALA A 152 14.56 -13.42 9.61
C ALA A 152 15.43 -12.24 9.08
N ARG A 153 16.03 -12.31 7.90
CA ARG A 153 16.88 -11.23 7.34
C ARG A 153 16.21 -10.36 6.27
N ASP A 154 15.13 -10.83 5.62
CA ASP A 154 14.50 -10.17 4.48
C ASP A 154 13.00 -9.91 4.71
N ASN A 155 12.58 -9.74 5.97
CA ASN A 155 11.18 -9.43 6.29
C ASN A 155 10.78 -8.12 5.63
N LEU A 156 9.57 -8.09 5.05
CA LEU A 156 8.96 -6.87 4.55
C LEU A 156 8.87 -5.87 5.71
N SER A 157 9.64 -4.82 5.62
CA SER A 157 9.80 -3.80 6.65
C SER A 157 9.85 -2.43 6.00
N GLN A 158 9.70 -1.37 6.80
CA GLN A 158 9.87 -0.01 6.30
C GLN A 158 11.27 0.18 5.68
N ALA A 159 12.32 -0.40 6.26
CA ALA A 159 13.67 -0.35 5.69
C ALA A 159 13.75 -1.08 4.35
N GLY A 160 13.14 -2.28 4.25
CA GLY A 160 13.07 -3.02 2.99
C GLY A 160 12.30 -2.28 1.91
N LEU A 161 11.18 -1.63 2.26
CA LEU A 161 10.41 -0.81 1.33
C LEU A 161 11.21 0.39 0.81
N LYS A 162 12.04 1.02 1.64
CA LYS A 162 12.94 2.12 1.20
C LYS A 162 13.94 1.68 0.14
N GLU A 163 14.35 0.41 0.13
CA GLU A 163 15.30 -0.13 -0.85
C GLU A 163 14.64 -0.48 -2.20
N LEU A 164 13.31 -0.43 -2.31
CA LEU A 164 12.63 -0.75 -3.55
C LEU A 164 13.05 0.19 -4.68
N LYS A 165 13.38 -0.41 -5.81
CA LYS A 165 13.64 0.28 -7.06
C LYS A 165 12.37 0.33 -7.88
N LEU A 166 11.91 1.52 -8.15
CA LEU A 166 10.72 1.81 -8.94
C LEU A 166 11.12 2.40 -10.29
N VAL A 167 10.49 1.93 -11.36
CA VAL A 167 10.66 2.50 -12.70
C VAL A 167 9.39 3.25 -13.05
N LEU A 168 9.50 4.53 -13.37
CA LEU A 168 8.35 5.41 -13.54
C LEU A 168 8.64 6.53 -14.56
N PRO A 169 7.61 7.09 -15.21
CA PRO A 169 7.77 8.25 -16.10
C PRO A 169 8.44 9.41 -15.40
N GLN A 170 9.22 10.18 -16.14
CA GLN A 170 9.98 11.32 -15.59
C GLN A 170 9.07 12.43 -15.08
N THR A 171 7.90 12.64 -15.71
CA THR A 171 6.97 13.70 -15.35
C THR A 171 5.75 13.20 -14.59
N LYS A 172 5.30 13.95 -13.60
CA LYS A 172 4.06 13.68 -12.85
C LYS A 172 2.85 13.59 -13.78
N LYS A 173 2.77 14.46 -14.79
CA LYS A 173 1.67 14.49 -15.76
C LYS A 173 1.51 13.17 -16.52
N GLU A 174 2.63 12.56 -16.92
CA GLU A 174 2.60 11.24 -17.57
C GLU A 174 2.18 10.14 -16.60
N GLN A 175 2.67 10.19 -15.35
CA GLN A 175 2.26 9.28 -14.29
C GLN A 175 0.74 9.36 -14.06
N GLU A 176 0.19 10.57 -13.93
CA GLU A 176 -1.24 10.82 -13.76
C GLU A 176 -2.06 10.29 -14.95
N LYS A 177 -1.59 10.52 -16.18
CA LYS A 177 -2.24 10.02 -17.39
C LYS A 177 -2.32 8.48 -17.41
N LEU A 178 -1.24 7.81 -17.04
CA LEU A 178 -1.22 6.33 -16.97
C LEU A 178 -2.10 5.81 -15.83
N ALA A 179 -2.01 6.44 -14.66
CA ALA A 179 -2.81 6.06 -13.51
C ALA A 179 -4.31 6.26 -13.74
N SER A 180 -4.72 7.29 -14.49
CA SER A 180 -6.13 7.59 -14.75
C SER A 180 -6.86 6.45 -15.47
N VAL A 181 -6.19 5.74 -16.37
CA VAL A 181 -6.77 4.57 -17.06
C VAL A 181 -7.06 3.44 -16.08
N LEU A 182 -6.11 3.16 -15.18
CA LEU A 182 -6.26 2.10 -14.17
C LEU A 182 -7.30 2.48 -13.11
N SER A 183 -7.32 3.73 -12.67
CA SER A 183 -8.29 4.21 -11.69
C SER A 183 -9.73 4.19 -12.19
N LEU A 184 -9.95 4.40 -13.50
CA LEU A 184 -11.27 4.22 -14.11
C LEU A 184 -11.75 2.76 -14.06
N LEU A 185 -10.85 1.80 -14.23
CA LEU A 185 -11.16 0.38 -14.09
C LEU A 185 -11.49 0.03 -12.65
N ASP A 186 -10.66 0.46 -11.70
CA ASP A 186 -10.90 0.24 -10.26
C ASP A 186 -12.25 0.85 -9.83
N SER A 187 -12.57 2.06 -10.32
CA SER A 187 -13.85 2.73 -10.03
C SER A 187 -15.05 1.94 -10.55
N LYS A 188 -14.94 1.34 -11.75
CA LYS A 188 -15.99 0.48 -12.29
C LYS A 188 -16.15 -0.83 -11.49
N ILE A 189 -15.05 -1.42 -11.07
CA ILE A 189 -15.08 -2.63 -10.23
C ILE A 189 -15.78 -2.32 -8.92
N GLU A 190 -15.41 -1.21 -8.27
CA GLU A 190 -16.02 -0.81 -6.99
C GLU A 190 -17.51 -0.48 -7.15
N LEU A 191 -17.90 0.23 -8.21
CA LEU A 191 -19.30 0.52 -8.48
C LEU A 191 -20.11 -0.77 -8.69
N ASN A 192 -19.58 -1.71 -9.46
CA ASN A 192 -20.25 -3.00 -9.67
C ASN A 192 -20.38 -3.78 -8.37
N ARG A 193 -19.37 -3.73 -7.48
CA ARG A 193 -19.45 -4.36 -6.16
C ARG A 193 -20.56 -3.75 -5.33
N GLN A 194 -20.66 -2.41 -5.27
CA GLN A 194 -21.70 -1.71 -4.54
C GLN A 194 -23.10 -2.01 -5.09
N ILE A 195 -23.23 -2.16 -6.42
CA ILE A 195 -24.50 -2.56 -7.04
C ILE A 195 -24.88 -3.98 -6.58
N ASN A 196 -23.95 -4.92 -6.61
CA ASN A 196 -24.21 -6.31 -6.17
C ASN A 196 -24.58 -6.38 -4.69
N ASP A 197 -23.84 -5.66 -3.81
CA ASP A 197 -24.13 -5.60 -2.38
C ASP A 197 -25.53 -5.01 -2.06
N ASN A 198 -26.11 -4.20 -2.98
CA ASN A 198 -27.46 -3.64 -2.84
C ASN A 198 -28.56 -4.52 -3.44
N LEU A 199 -28.20 -5.60 -4.13
CA LEU A 199 -29.15 -6.53 -4.75
C LEU A 199 -29.40 -7.78 -3.89
N GLU A 200 -28.61 -7.99 -2.84
CA GLU A 200 -28.80 -9.01 -1.81
C GLU A 200 -29.64 -8.49 -0.63
#